data_cb3ef0e1e34e8b8b339703a92a15d83f
#
_entry.id   cb3ef0e1e34e8b8b339703a92a15d83f
#
_cell.length_a   1.000
_cell.length_b   1.000
_cell.length_c   1.000
_cell.angle_alpha   90.00
_cell.angle_beta   90.00
_cell.angle_gamma   90.00
#
_symmetry.space_group_name_H-M   'P 1'
#
loop_
_entity.id
_entity.type
_entity.pdbx_description
1 polymer ?
#
loop_
_entity_poly.entity_id
_entity_poly.type
_entity_poly.pdbx_seq_one_letter_code
_entity_poly.pdbx_strand_id
1 'polypeptide(L)'
;GEGAGVLLLESLESALARKANIICEIVGYGQTSDAYHITAPDPDAEGAKMAMLLALEEAKLEPQKLAYINAHGTSTPMNDAIETKAIKKAFGDHAKKLCVSSTKSMTGHMLGAAGAVEALVCAYAVRDGFVPQTLNYRVADEACDLDYVAGATRYQEVPYAISNSLGFGG
;
A
#
# COMPACT_ATOMS: atom_id res chain seq x y z
N GLY A 1 -12.06 0.76 13.66
CA GLY A 1 -11.22 1.82 14.21
C GLY A 1 -11.82 3.20 13.98
N GLU A 2 -11.32 4.18 14.70
CA GLU A 2 -11.68 5.59 14.52
C GLU A 2 -10.40 6.39 14.32
N GLY A 3 -10.46 7.43 13.49
CA GLY A 3 -9.29 8.27 13.25
C GLY A 3 -9.55 9.40 12.28
N ALA A 4 -8.56 10.26 12.15
CA ALA A 4 -8.49 11.29 11.14
C ALA A 4 -7.03 11.45 10.70
N GLY A 5 -6.81 11.81 9.47
CA GLY A 5 -5.48 12.10 8.93
C GLY A 5 -5.54 13.31 8.01
N VAL A 6 -4.52 14.15 8.09
CA VAL A 6 -4.34 15.31 7.21
C VAL A 6 -2.92 15.31 6.70
N LEU A 7 -2.76 15.39 5.39
CA LEU A 7 -1.48 15.58 4.74
C LEU A 7 -1.47 16.97 4.10
N LEU A 8 -0.43 17.75 4.39
CA LEU A 8 -0.19 19.00 3.70
C LEU A 8 0.65 18.72 2.45
N LEU A 9 0.05 18.91 1.29
CA LEU A 9 0.70 18.73 0.01
C LEU A 9 1.05 20.08 -0.59
N GLU A 10 2.21 20.15 -1.20
CA GLU A 10 2.76 21.35 -1.83
C GLU A 10 3.56 20.94 -3.06
N SER A 11 3.63 21.79 -4.07
CA SER A 11 4.52 21.51 -5.20
C SER A 11 5.98 21.46 -4.75
N LEU A 12 6.76 20.57 -5.34
CA LEU A 12 8.19 20.43 -5.03
C LEU A 12 8.93 21.77 -5.21
N GLU A 13 8.60 22.52 -6.27
CA GLU A 13 9.18 23.83 -6.54
C GLU A 13 8.94 24.82 -5.40
N SER A 14 7.70 24.93 -4.91
CA SER A 14 7.33 25.80 -3.80
C SER A 14 8.02 25.38 -2.51
N ALA A 15 8.04 24.08 -2.20
CA ALA A 15 8.69 23.53 -1.02
C ALA A 15 10.19 23.83 -1.00
N LEU A 16 10.87 23.67 -2.14
CA LEU A 16 12.29 23.98 -2.29
C LEU A 16 12.56 25.49 -2.16
N ALA A 17 11.72 26.34 -2.80
CA ALA A 17 11.88 27.79 -2.74
C ALA A 17 11.83 28.36 -1.30
N ARG A 18 10.94 27.81 -0.47
CA ARG A 18 10.82 28.20 0.95
C ARG A 18 11.69 27.36 1.92
N LYS A 19 12.51 26.46 1.39
CA LYS A 19 13.38 25.55 2.16
C LYS A 19 12.59 24.70 3.18
N ALA A 20 11.46 24.13 2.74
CA ALA A 20 10.63 23.28 3.57
C ALA A 20 11.38 22.02 4.03
N ASN A 21 10.99 21.49 5.19
CA ASN A 21 11.37 20.16 5.60
C ASN A 21 10.49 19.13 4.85
N ILE A 22 10.95 18.67 3.69
CA ILE A 22 10.24 17.70 2.87
C ILE A 22 10.39 16.32 3.50
N ILE A 23 9.26 15.64 3.77
CA ILE A 23 9.24 14.29 4.34
C ILE A 23 9.47 13.25 3.23
N CYS A 24 8.70 13.34 2.16
CA CYS A 24 8.83 12.53 0.95
C CYS A 24 8.11 13.23 -0.21
N GLU A 25 8.18 12.65 -1.39
CA GLU A 25 7.43 13.08 -2.56
C GLU A 25 6.33 12.04 -2.88
N ILE A 26 5.15 12.52 -3.29
CA ILE A 26 4.13 11.68 -3.92
C ILE A 26 4.39 11.75 -5.41
N VAL A 27 4.86 10.65 -5.97
CA VAL A 27 5.36 10.59 -7.35
C VAL A 27 4.40 9.92 -8.33
N GLY A 28 3.38 9.24 -7.83
CA GLY A 28 2.40 8.57 -8.69
C GLY A 28 1.10 8.24 -7.97
N TYR A 29 0.05 8.17 -8.77
CA TYR A 29 -1.30 7.85 -8.35
C TYR A 29 -1.97 6.94 -9.39
N GLY A 30 -2.77 5.99 -8.94
CA GLY A 30 -3.56 5.13 -9.81
C GLY A 30 -4.94 4.89 -9.22
N GLN A 31 -5.95 5.00 -10.05
CA GLN A 31 -7.34 4.74 -9.67
C GLN A 31 -8.02 3.94 -10.76
N THR A 32 -8.81 2.96 -10.34
CA THR A 32 -9.59 2.07 -11.21
C THR A 32 -10.94 1.79 -10.59
N SER A 33 -11.78 1.08 -11.31
CA SER A 33 -13.02 0.49 -10.80
C SER A 33 -13.16 -0.91 -11.41
N ASP A 34 -13.52 -1.88 -10.58
CA ASP A 34 -13.68 -3.27 -11.03
C ASP A 34 -14.87 -3.45 -11.98
N ALA A 35 -15.94 -2.66 -11.80
CA ALA A 35 -17.21 -2.84 -12.51
C ALA A 35 -17.76 -4.27 -12.46
N TYR A 36 -17.39 -5.02 -11.42
CA TYR A 36 -17.75 -6.43 -11.22
C TYR A 36 -18.98 -6.59 -10.33
N HIS A 37 -18.95 -6.04 -9.13
CA HIS A 37 -20.01 -6.16 -8.13
C HIS A 37 -20.00 -4.94 -7.20
N ILE A 38 -21.17 -4.59 -6.60
CA ILE A 38 -21.29 -3.38 -5.77
C ILE A 38 -20.44 -3.41 -4.49
N THR A 39 -20.11 -4.60 -3.97
CA THR A 39 -19.34 -4.74 -2.71
C THR A 39 -18.20 -5.76 -2.78
N ALA A 40 -18.29 -6.77 -3.65
CA ALA A 40 -17.26 -7.79 -3.78
C ALA A 40 -16.18 -7.37 -4.77
N PRO A 41 -14.90 -7.55 -4.47
CA PRO A 41 -13.83 -7.29 -5.41
C PRO A 41 -13.86 -8.28 -6.57
N ASP A 42 -13.33 -7.87 -7.72
CA ASP A 42 -13.14 -8.74 -8.88
C ASP A 42 -12.22 -9.92 -8.52
N PRO A 43 -12.70 -11.18 -8.66
CA PRO A 43 -11.87 -12.36 -8.37
C PRO A 43 -10.63 -12.47 -9.28
N ASP A 44 -10.61 -11.79 -10.42
CA ASP A 44 -9.44 -11.71 -11.26
C ASP A 44 -8.44 -10.63 -10.84
N ALA A 45 -8.82 -9.76 -9.92
CA ALA A 45 -7.95 -8.73 -9.34
C ALA A 45 -7.36 -7.75 -10.35
N GLU A 46 -8.03 -7.56 -11.50
CA GLU A 46 -7.50 -6.71 -12.57
C GLU A 46 -7.54 -5.22 -12.18
N GLY A 47 -8.61 -4.76 -11.50
CA GLY A 47 -8.71 -3.37 -11.05
C GLY A 47 -7.56 -3.01 -10.09
N ALA A 48 -7.41 -3.76 -9.01
CA ALA A 48 -6.34 -3.50 -8.03
C ALA A 48 -4.93 -3.59 -8.66
N LYS A 49 -4.69 -4.57 -9.55
CA LYS A 49 -3.44 -4.65 -10.32
C LYS A 49 -3.22 -3.39 -11.15
N MET A 50 -4.23 -2.97 -11.91
CA MET A 50 -4.11 -1.81 -12.80
C MET A 50 -3.88 -0.51 -12.01
N ALA A 51 -4.52 -0.33 -10.86
CA ALA A 51 -4.27 0.84 -10.01
C ALA A 51 -2.79 0.94 -9.61
N MET A 52 -2.17 -0.16 -9.18
CA MET A 52 -0.74 -0.19 -8.86
C MET A 52 0.14 0.11 -10.08
N LEU A 53 -0.17 -0.48 -11.26
CA LEU A 53 0.59 -0.23 -12.48
C LEU A 53 0.48 1.21 -12.96
N LEU A 54 -0.70 1.83 -12.90
CA LEU A 54 -0.89 3.23 -13.23
C LEU A 54 -0.09 4.16 -12.32
N ALA A 55 -0.05 3.88 -11.02
CA ALA A 55 0.77 4.65 -10.09
C ALA A 55 2.28 4.54 -10.43
N LEU A 56 2.75 3.35 -10.80
CA LEU A 56 4.14 3.15 -11.23
C LEU A 56 4.44 3.85 -12.56
N GLU A 57 3.51 3.81 -13.50
CA GLU A 57 3.64 4.47 -14.80
C GLU A 57 3.74 6.00 -14.64
N GLU A 58 2.85 6.60 -13.85
CA GLU A 58 2.90 8.04 -13.54
C GLU A 58 4.21 8.42 -12.85
N ALA A 59 4.65 7.60 -11.90
CA ALA A 59 5.94 7.77 -11.22
C ALA A 59 7.14 7.54 -12.14
N LYS A 60 6.96 6.97 -13.33
CA LYS A 60 8.04 6.50 -14.22
C LYS A 60 9.00 5.56 -13.49
N LEU A 61 8.46 4.71 -12.65
CA LEU A 61 9.18 3.83 -11.76
C LEU A 61 9.10 2.37 -12.23
N GLU A 62 10.27 1.75 -12.37
CA GLU A 62 10.34 0.31 -12.61
C GLU A 62 9.84 -0.46 -11.38
N PRO A 63 8.97 -1.47 -11.55
CA PRO A 63 8.40 -2.24 -10.44
C PRO A 63 9.44 -2.77 -9.45
N GLN A 64 10.65 -3.10 -9.92
CA GLN A 64 11.75 -3.63 -9.13
C GLN A 64 12.35 -2.63 -8.13
N LYS A 65 12.03 -1.35 -8.25
CA LYS A 65 12.46 -0.30 -7.32
C LYS A 65 11.59 -0.20 -6.09
N LEU A 66 10.35 -0.72 -6.16
CA LEU A 66 9.44 -0.71 -5.02
C LEU A 66 9.95 -1.66 -3.93
N ALA A 67 9.95 -1.22 -2.69
CA ALA A 67 10.38 -2.01 -1.54
C ALA A 67 9.23 -2.40 -0.61
N TYR A 68 8.18 -1.58 -0.53
CA TYR A 68 7.11 -1.74 0.44
C TYR A 68 5.72 -1.45 -0.15
N ILE A 69 4.76 -2.28 0.24
CA ILE A 69 3.33 -2.07 0.01
C ILE A 69 2.62 -2.03 1.36
N ASN A 70 2.01 -0.89 1.69
CA ASN A 70 1.01 -0.83 2.74
C ASN A 70 -0.32 -1.28 2.14
N ALA A 71 -0.65 -2.53 2.41
CA ALA A 71 -1.81 -3.18 1.81
C ALA A 71 -3.12 -2.68 2.39
N HIS A 72 -4.18 -2.72 1.60
CA HIS A 72 -5.53 -2.54 2.12
C HIS A 72 -5.82 -3.55 3.23
N GLY A 73 -5.52 -4.83 3.01
CA GLY A 73 -5.34 -5.87 4.02
C GLY A 73 -6.35 -5.83 5.17
N THR A 74 -7.63 -6.04 4.88
CA THR A 74 -8.73 -5.95 5.85
C THR A 74 -8.91 -7.19 6.71
N SER A 75 -8.14 -8.25 6.45
CA SER A 75 -8.30 -9.56 7.10
C SER A 75 -9.68 -10.17 6.85
N THR A 76 -10.20 -10.00 5.64
CA THR A 76 -11.44 -10.64 5.20
C THR A 76 -11.14 -11.79 4.24
N PRO A 77 -12.01 -12.83 4.19
CA PRO A 77 -11.77 -14.02 3.36
C PRO A 77 -11.55 -13.72 1.87
N MET A 78 -12.10 -12.63 1.36
CA MET A 78 -12.01 -12.28 -0.06
C MET A 78 -10.86 -11.30 -0.34
N ASN A 79 -10.74 -10.23 0.47
CA ASN A 79 -9.82 -9.15 0.18
C ASN A 79 -8.35 -9.60 0.12
N ASP A 80 -7.87 -10.28 1.16
CA ASP A 80 -6.44 -10.52 1.31
C ASP A 80 -5.89 -11.45 0.21
N ALA A 81 -6.67 -12.48 -0.16
CA ALA A 81 -6.30 -13.37 -1.27
C ALA A 81 -6.33 -12.65 -2.63
N ILE A 82 -7.34 -11.80 -2.88
CA ILE A 82 -7.46 -11.04 -4.12
C ILE A 82 -6.37 -9.98 -4.23
N GLU A 83 -6.09 -9.24 -3.16
CA GLU A 83 -5.00 -8.27 -3.14
C GLU A 83 -3.63 -8.93 -3.33
N THR A 84 -3.40 -10.10 -2.72
CA THR A 84 -2.21 -10.92 -2.98
C THR A 84 -2.09 -11.29 -4.46
N LYS A 85 -3.20 -11.72 -5.08
CA LYS A 85 -3.24 -12.03 -6.52
C LYS A 85 -2.92 -10.78 -7.36
N ALA A 86 -3.48 -9.61 -7.00
CA ALA A 86 -3.19 -8.35 -7.68
C ALA A 86 -1.71 -7.99 -7.62
N ILE A 87 -1.09 -8.07 -6.44
CA ILE A 87 0.33 -7.80 -6.22
C ILE A 87 1.19 -8.74 -7.07
N LYS A 88 0.90 -10.04 -7.05
CA LYS A 88 1.62 -11.01 -7.88
C LYS A 88 1.51 -10.71 -9.38
N LYS A 89 0.32 -10.33 -9.84
CA LYS A 89 0.11 -9.96 -11.25
C LYS A 89 0.82 -8.66 -11.64
N ALA A 90 0.87 -7.66 -10.74
CA ALA A 90 1.51 -6.38 -11.01
C ALA A 90 3.04 -6.47 -11.00
N PHE A 91 3.61 -7.26 -10.09
CA PHE A 91 5.06 -7.27 -9.83
C PHE A 91 5.77 -8.54 -10.28
N GLY A 92 5.05 -9.57 -10.74
CA GLY A 92 5.64 -10.83 -11.18
C GLY A 92 6.57 -11.45 -10.13
N ASP A 93 7.76 -11.86 -10.53
CA ASP A 93 8.75 -12.46 -9.61
C ASP A 93 9.23 -11.49 -8.52
N HIS A 94 9.12 -10.17 -8.75
CA HIS A 94 9.48 -9.18 -7.74
C HIS A 94 8.51 -9.15 -6.55
N ALA A 95 7.27 -9.60 -6.71
CA ALA A 95 6.29 -9.69 -5.63
C ALA A 95 6.82 -10.44 -4.39
N LYS A 96 7.65 -11.46 -4.59
CA LYS A 96 8.27 -12.24 -3.50
C LYS A 96 9.41 -11.51 -2.77
N LYS A 97 9.87 -10.38 -3.31
CA LYS A 97 10.92 -9.54 -2.72
C LYS A 97 10.34 -8.32 -2.01
N LEU A 98 9.06 -8.04 -2.23
CA LEU A 98 8.35 -6.93 -1.60
C LEU A 98 8.04 -7.25 -0.15
N CYS A 99 8.21 -6.27 0.71
CA CYS A 99 7.57 -6.28 2.02
C CYS A 99 6.12 -5.80 1.86
N VAL A 100 5.18 -6.59 2.34
CA VAL A 100 3.75 -6.25 2.36
C VAL A 100 3.28 -6.22 3.80
N SER A 101 2.64 -5.18 4.26
CA SER A 101 2.02 -5.20 5.58
C SER A 101 0.72 -4.41 5.61
N SER A 102 -0.21 -4.80 6.47
CA SER A 102 -1.41 -4.03 6.72
C SER A 102 -1.36 -3.40 8.10
N THR A 103 -1.30 -2.07 8.12
CA THR A 103 -1.37 -1.29 9.38
C THR A 103 -2.75 -1.30 10.00
N LYS A 104 -3.78 -1.78 9.30
CA LYS A 104 -5.11 -2.05 9.88
C LYS A 104 -5.06 -3.09 10.98
N SER A 105 -4.03 -3.96 10.99
CA SER A 105 -3.76 -4.86 12.11
C SER A 105 -3.47 -4.13 13.43
N MET A 106 -3.00 -2.87 13.37
CA MET A 106 -2.71 -2.01 14.51
C MET A 106 -3.83 -1.03 14.83
N THR A 107 -4.41 -0.41 13.79
CA THR A 107 -5.34 0.73 13.91
C THR A 107 -6.81 0.32 13.80
N GLY A 108 -7.08 -0.87 13.27
CA GLY A 108 -8.40 -1.23 12.74
C GLY A 108 -8.70 -0.48 11.43
N HIS A 109 -9.81 -0.82 10.82
CA HIS A 109 -10.25 -0.15 9.60
C HIS A 109 -10.96 1.16 9.94
N MET A 110 -10.34 2.27 9.58
CA MET A 110 -10.83 3.62 9.90
C MET A 110 -11.66 4.23 8.75
N LEU A 111 -12.07 3.42 7.77
CA LEU A 111 -12.87 3.87 6.61
C LEU A 111 -12.22 5.06 5.91
N GLY A 112 -12.90 6.22 5.86
CA GLY A 112 -12.39 7.41 5.18
C GLY A 112 -11.07 7.97 5.72
N ALA A 113 -10.68 7.65 6.95
CA ALA A 113 -9.39 8.07 7.50
C ALA A 113 -8.24 7.10 7.16
N ALA A 114 -8.55 5.86 6.76
CA ALA A 114 -7.55 4.82 6.58
C ALA A 114 -6.46 5.22 5.56
N GLY A 115 -6.86 5.69 4.39
CA GLY A 115 -5.90 6.07 3.32
C GLY A 115 -4.94 7.19 3.75
N ALA A 116 -5.42 8.20 4.49
CA ALA A 116 -4.56 9.27 4.98
C ALA A 116 -3.53 8.77 6.00
N VAL A 117 -3.94 7.91 6.93
CA VAL A 117 -3.05 7.33 7.94
C VAL A 117 -2.04 6.37 7.28
N GLU A 118 -2.47 5.55 6.34
CA GLU A 118 -1.62 4.61 5.61
C GLU A 118 -0.60 5.35 4.72
N ALA A 119 -0.99 6.46 4.10
CA ALA A 119 -0.07 7.34 3.38
C ALA A 119 0.99 7.95 4.32
N LEU A 120 0.60 8.39 5.53
CA LEU A 120 1.56 8.86 6.55
C LEU A 120 2.54 7.76 6.96
N VAL A 121 2.07 6.53 7.13
CA VAL A 121 2.94 5.38 7.43
C VAL A 121 3.94 5.14 6.30
N CYS A 122 3.50 5.17 5.04
CA CYS A 122 4.39 5.05 3.89
C CYS A 122 5.43 6.19 3.85
N ALA A 123 5.01 7.44 4.10
CA ALA A 123 5.92 8.59 4.13
C ALA A 123 7.01 8.43 5.20
N TYR A 124 6.65 7.98 6.40
CA TYR A 124 7.61 7.72 7.46
C TYR A 124 8.47 6.49 7.19
N ALA A 125 7.91 5.44 6.57
CA ALA A 125 8.68 4.27 6.16
C ALA A 125 9.80 4.65 5.19
N VAL A 126 9.50 5.51 4.20
CA VAL A 126 10.49 6.04 3.25
C VAL A 126 11.52 6.92 3.94
N ARG A 127 11.09 7.83 4.82
CA ARG A 127 12.00 8.76 5.50
C ARG A 127 12.93 8.06 6.50
N ASP A 128 12.39 7.15 7.30
CA ASP A 128 13.04 6.61 8.49
C ASP A 128 13.60 5.19 8.28
N GLY A 129 13.31 4.56 7.14
CA GLY A 129 13.84 3.23 6.80
C GLY A 129 13.26 2.11 7.67
N PHE A 130 11.94 1.96 7.69
CA PHE A 130 11.29 0.84 8.37
C PHE A 130 10.07 0.35 7.61
N VAL A 131 9.71 -0.92 7.84
CA VAL A 131 8.44 -1.50 7.40
C VAL A 131 7.70 -2.01 8.63
N PRO A 132 6.50 -1.49 8.92
CA PRO A 132 5.74 -1.93 10.09
C PRO A 132 5.31 -3.39 9.94
N GLN A 133 5.29 -4.11 11.04
CA GLN A 133 4.82 -5.49 11.06
C GLN A 133 3.30 -5.59 10.84
N THR A 134 2.83 -6.72 10.33
CA THR A 134 1.43 -7.11 10.44
C THR A 134 1.22 -7.77 11.81
N LEU A 135 0.47 -7.09 12.69
CA LEU A 135 0.17 -7.64 14.02
C LEU A 135 -0.79 -8.83 13.92
N ASN A 136 -0.70 -9.72 14.92
CA ASN A 136 -1.59 -10.88 15.07
C ASN A 136 -1.52 -11.91 13.93
N TYR A 137 -0.54 -11.82 13.06
CA TYR A 137 -0.26 -12.85 12.06
C TYR A 137 0.24 -14.12 12.76
N ARG A 138 -0.57 -15.17 12.84
CA ARG A 138 -0.29 -16.40 13.59
C ARG A 138 -0.24 -17.64 12.72
N VAL A 139 -1.04 -17.69 11.68
CA VAL A 139 -1.19 -18.84 10.79
C VAL A 139 -1.05 -18.36 9.36
N ALA A 140 -0.19 -19.01 8.60
CA ALA A 140 -0.04 -18.74 7.17
C ALA A 140 -1.27 -19.22 6.41
N ASP A 141 -1.66 -18.46 5.39
CA ASP A 141 -2.69 -18.81 4.44
C ASP A 141 -2.04 -19.12 3.09
N GLU A 142 -2.35 -20.28 2.50
CA GLU A 142 -1.78 -20.69 1.21
C GLU A 142 -2.10 -19.72 0.06
N ALA A 143 -3.24 -19.04 0.13
CA ALA A 143 -3.61 -18.02 -0.85
C ALA A 143 -2.83 -16.71 -0.68
N CYS A 144 -2.20 -16.52 0.48
CA CYS A 144 -1.46 -15.33 0.88
C CYS A 144 0.00 -15.70 1.17
N ASP A 145 0.81 -15.91 0.11
CA ASP A 145 2.16 -16.47 0.15
C ASP A 145 3.28 -15.45 -0.11
N LEU A 146 3.05 -14.16 0.21
CA LEU A 146 4.04 -13.10 0.14
C LEU A 146 4.69 -12.84 1.52
N ASP A 147 5.65 -11.92 1.58
CA ASP A 147 6.27 -11.49 2.84
C ASP A 147 5.40 -10.43 3.54
N TYR A 148 4.54 -10.87 4.45
CA TYR A 148 3.62 -9.99 5.18
C TYR A 148 4.22 -9.33 6.42
N VAL A 149 5.55 -9.34 6.56
CA VAL A 149 6.27 -8.75 7.68
C VAL A 149 5.71 -9.25 9.02
N ALA A 150 5.65 -10.58 9.15
CA ALA A 150 5.22 -11.21 10.39
C ALA A 150 6.26 -11.06 11.50
N GLY A 151 5.80 -10.96 12.75
CA GLY A 151 6.64 -11.05 13.95
C GLY A 151 7.18 -9.72 14.46
N ALA A 152 7.89 -8.93 13.66
CA ALA A 152 8.47 -7.66 14.12
C ALA A 152 8.57 -6.62 12.99
N THR A 153 8.53 -5.35 13.36
CA THR A 153 8.89 -4.25 12.46
C THR A 153 10.29 -4.47 11.90
N ARG A 154 10.44 -4.32 10.60
CA ARG A 154 11.71 -4.52 9.91
C ARG A 154 12.35 -3.18 9.62
N TYR A 155 13.61 -3.02 9.97
CA TYR A 155 14.40 -1.83 9.65
C TYR A 155 15.23 -2.11 8.41
N GLN A 156 14.97 -1.36 7.36
CA GLN A 156 15.65 -1.49 6.06
C GLN A 156 15.41 -0.22 5.24
N GLU A 157 16.22 -0.01 4.21
CA GLU A 157 15.98 1.05 3.23
C GLU A 157 14.64 0.81 2.48
N VAL A 158 13.84 1.87 2.41
CA VAL A 158 12.54 1.88 1.71
C VAL A 158 12.54 3.05 0.73
N PRO A 159 13.18 2.92 -0.45
CA PRO A 159 13.27 4.04 -1.40
C PRO A 159 11.91 4.44 -1.97
N TYR A 160 11.01 3.48 -2.14
CA TYR A 160 9.65 3.69 -2.63
C TYR A 160 8.67 2.77 -1.91
N ALA A 161 7.49 3.32 -1.64
CA ALA A 161 6.37 2.59 -1.05
C ALA A 161 5.07 2.92 -1.80
N ILE A 162 4.14 1.97 -1.83
CA ILE A 162 2.75 2.16 -2.31
C ILE A 162 1.81 1.95 -1.13
N SER A 163 0.75 2.75 -1.06
CA SER A 163 -0.41 2.51 -0.19
C SER A 163 -1.60 2.12 -1.04
N ASN A 164 -2.15 0.93 -0.81
CA ASN A 164 -3.35 0.44 -1.49
C ASN A 164 -4.60 0.75 -0.67
N SER A 165 -5.63 1.25 -1.35
CA SER A 165 -6.96 1.39 -0.77
C SER A 165 -7.97 0.76 -1.72
N LEU A 166 -8.70 -0.24 -1.24
CA LEU A 166 -9.77 -0.90 -1.97
C LEU A 166 -11.11 -0.55 -1.33
N GLY A 167 -12.09 -0.28 -2.13
CA GLY A 167 -13.42 0.08 -1.67
C GLY A 167 -14.51 -0.76 -2.31
N PHE A 168 -15.76 -0.41 -2.07
CA PHE A 168 -16.90 -1.03 -2.73
C PHE A 168 -16.93 -0.65 -4.21
N GLY A 169 -16.96 -1.66 -5.09
CA GLY A 169 -16.95 -1.47 -6.54
C GLY A 169 -15.54 -1.46 -7.17
N GLY A 170 -14.52 -1.67 -6.35
CA GLY A 170 -13.12 -1.78 -6.77
C GLY A 170 -12.36 -0.48 -6.74
#